data_12fb60351d940d1dc5697d0f77bfdb2a
#
_entry.id   12fb60351d940d1dc5697d0f77bfdb2a
#
_cell.length_a   1.000
_cell.length_b   1.000
_cell.length_c   1.000
_cell.angle_alpha   90.00
_cell.angle_beta   90.00
_cell.angle_gamma   90.00
#
_symmetry.space_group_name_H-M   'P 1'
#
loop_
_entity.id
_entity.type
_entity.pdbx_description
1 polymer ?
#
loop_
_entity_poly.entity_id
_entity_poly.type
_entity_poly.pdbx_seq_one_letter_code
_entity_poly.pdbx_strand_id
1 'polypeptide(L)'
;MRIAVFPGSFDPVTIGHQDIIARASKLFDRVYVSIVPNGTKTHPMFTDEQKLALMRASVEEFPNVEAELGGGLLTDYALRKNAQFLVRGVRNSVDFDAEQQLSLIYRDVSDGALETVLLVAEPKFQHISSTTVSYTHLRAH
;
A
#
# COMPACT_ATOMS: atom_id res chain seq x y z
N MET A 1 -13.16 -5.39 -14.89
CA MET A 1 -12.94 -4.69 -13.60
C MET A 1 -11.46 -4.44 -13.41
N ARG A 2 -11.10 -3.21 -13.09
CA ARG A 2 -9.71 -2.86 -12.83
C ARG A 2 -9.42 -3.03 -11.34
N ILE A 3 -8.55 -3.97 -11.02
CA ILE A 3 -8.21 -4.34 -9.65
C ILE A 3 -6.74 -4.05 -9.40
N ALA A 4 -6.44 -3.35 -8.32
CA ALA A 4 -5.08 -3.00 -7.94
C ALA A 4 -4.75 -3.55 -6.55
N VAL A 5 -3.46 -3.84 -6.34
CA VAL A 5 -2.92 -4.21 -5.04
C VAL A 5 -1.94 -3.13 -4.60
N PHE A 6 -2.09 -2.65 -3.39
CA PHE A 6 -1.15 -1.71 -2.76
C PHE A 6 -0.43 -2.44 -1.64
N PRO A 7 0.80 -2.92 -1.88
CA PRO A 7 1.55 -3.67 -0.87
C PRO A 7 2.40 -2.76 0.00
N GLY A 8 2.66 -3.18 1.22
CA GLY A 8 3.57 -2.48 2.12
C GLY A 8 3.60 -3.11 3.49
N SER A 9 4.55 -2.72 4.31
CA SER A 9 4.62 -3.18 5.69
C SER A 9 3.62 -2.47 6.60
N PHE A 10 3.35 -1.19 6.33
CA PHE A 10 2.36 -0.39 7.07
C PHE A 10 2.48 -0.58 8.59
N ASP A 11 3.61 -0.18 9.13
CA ASP A 11 3.95 -0.44 10.54
C ASP A 11 4.11 0.88 11.33
N PRO A 12 3.04 1.65 11.57
CA PRO A 12 1.68 1.48 11.05
C PRO A 12 1.44 2.25 9.74
N VAL A 13 0.20 2.25 9.29
CA VAL A 13 -0.27 3.11 8.21
C VAL A 13 -0.06 4.59 8.57
N THR A 14 0.37 5.39 7.58
CA THR A 14 0.59 6.82 7.75
C THR A 14 -0.45 7.63 6.97
N ILE A 15 -0.49 8.93 7.20
CA ILE A 15 -1.34 9.85 6.43
C ILE A 15 -0.96 9.81 4.95
N GLY A 16 0.35 9.68 4.66
CA GLY A 16 0.80 9.52 3.27
C GLY A 16 0.24 8.28 2.62
N HIS A 17 0.21 7.16 3.35
CA HIS A 17 -0.40 5.93 2.85
C HIS A 17 -1.90 6.11 2.61
N GLN A 18 -2.61 6.76 3.55
CA GLN A 18 -4.04 7.01 3.40
C GLN A 18 -4.34 7.86 2.17
N ASP A 19 -3.50 8.85 1.88
CA ASP A 19 -3.66 9.69 0.70
C ASP A 19 -3.53 8.87 -0.59
N ILE A 20 -2.50 8.02 -0.66
CA ILE A 20 -2.31 7.14 -1.82
C ILE A 20 -3.51 6.20 -1.98
N ILE A 21 -4.00 5.63 -0.89
CA ILE A 21 -5.16 4.72 -0.92
C ILE A 21 -6.41 5.46 -1.41
N ALA A 22 -6.65 6.67 -0.90
CA ALA A 22 -7.80 7.47 -1.31
C ALA A 22 -7.76 7.75 -2.81
N ARG A 23 -6.59 8.10 -3.33
CA ARG A 23 -6.42 8.38 -4.76
C ARG A 23 -6.58 7.12 -5.60
N ALA A 24 -6.00 6.01 -5.14
CA ALA A 24 -6.14 4.72 -5.82
C ALA A 24 -7.60 4.26 -5.85
N SER A 25 -8.36 4.50 -4.77
CA SER A 25 -9.77 4.11 -4.70
C SER A 25 -10.61 4.75 -5.80
N LYS A 26 -10.19 5.91 -6.29
CA LYS A 26 -10.88 6.61 -7.38
C LYS A 26 -10.47 6.12 -8.76
N LEU A 27 -9.27 5.55 -8.88
CA LEU A 27 -8.70 5.12 -10.16
C LEU A 27 -9.09 3.70 -10.51
N PHE A 28 -9.30 2.86 -9.50
CA PHE A 28 -9.54 1.43 -9.70
C PHE A 28 -10.91 1.03 -9.16
N ASP A 29 -11.48 -0.02 -9.75
CA ASP A 29 -12.76 -0.54 -9.29
C ASP A 29 -12.61 -1.21 -7.91
N ARG A 30 -11.46 -1.81 -7.65
CA ARG A 30 -11.16 -2.49 -6.39
C ARG A 30 -9.69 -2.29 -6.04
N VAL A 31 -9.42 -2.05 -4.76
CA VAL A 31 -8.05 -1.94 -4.24
C VAL A 31 -7.90 -2.88 -3.05
N TYR A 32 -6.92 -3.77 -3.13
CA TYR A 32 -6.52 -4.61 -2.01
C TYR A 32 -5.25 -4.03 -1.40
N VAL A 33 -5.33 -3.66 -0.12
CA VAL A 33 -4.14 -3.25 0.63
C VAL A 33 -3.55 -4.51 1.25
N SER A 34 -2.39 -4.92 0.77
CA SER A 34 -1.73 -6.15 1.21
C SER A 34 -0.63 -5.81 2.20
N ILE A 35 -0.84 -6.14 3.46
CA ILE A 35 0.10 -5.85 4.53
C ILE A 35 1.11 -6.99 4.62
N VAL A 36 2.39 -6.66 4.47
CA VAL A 36 3.46 -7.65 4.60
C VAL A 36 3.60 -8.02 6.07
N PRO A 37 3.48 -9.32 6.42
CA PRO A 37 3.63 -9.75 7.81
C PRO A 37 5.05 -9.48 8.33
N ASN A 38 5.16 -9.32 9.65
CA ASN A 38 6.45 -9.05 10.30
C ASN A 38 7.48 -10.15 10.05
N GLY A 39 7.04 -11.41 10.09
CA GLY A 39 7.92 -12.53 9.85
C GLY A 39 9.13 -12.54 10.77
N THR A 40 10.33 -12.44 10.17
CA THR A 40 11.60 -12.41 10.91
C THR A 40 12.08 -11.00 11.27
N LYS A 41 11.23 -9.99 11.08
CA LYS A 41 11.58 -8.62 11.41
C LYS A 41 11.91 -8.51 12.91
N THR A 42 13.08 -7.94 13.22
CA THR A 42 13.64 -7.94 14.58
C THR A 42 12.94 -6.94 15.50
N HIS A 43 12.53 -5.80 14.97
CA HIS A 43 11.97 -4.70 15.76
C HIS A 43 10.71 -4.12 15.10
N PRO A 44 9.63 -4.91 15.00
CA PRO A 44 8.38 -4.36 14.48
C PRO A 44 7.78 -3.40 15.50
N MET A 45 7.21 -2.30 15.00
CA MET A 45 6.54 -1.34 15.87
C MET A 45 5.20 -1.90 16.38
N PHE A 46 4.49 -2.64 15.54
CA PHE A 46 3.19 -3.22 15.83
C PHE A 46 3.14 -4.69 15.43
N THR A 47 2.26 -5.44 16.08
CA THR A 47 1.99 -6.82 15.67
C THR A 47 1.24 -6.81 14.33
N ASP A 48 1.24 -7.95 13.65
CA ASP A 48 0.49 -8.09 12.40
C ASP A 48 -0.99 -7.78 12.61
N GLU A 49 -1.57 -8.24 13.72
CA GLU A 49 -2.97 -7.99 14.06
C GLU A 49 -3.24 -6.52 14.28
N GLN A 50 -2.34 -5.82 14.97
CA GLN A 50 -2.46 -4.38 15.19
C GLN A 50 -2.36 -3.60 13.88
N LYS A 51 -1.42 -3.98 13.01
CA LYS A 51 -1.26 -3.34 11.70
C LYS A 51 -2.54 -3.49 10.88
N LEU A 52 -3.11 -4.69 10.88
CA LEU A 52 -4.33 -4.96 10.12
C LEU A 52 -5.52 -4.16 10.67
N ALA A 53 -5.67 -4.12 12.01
CA ALA A 53 -6.76 -3.37 12.63
C ALA A 53 -6.66 -1.87 12.33
N LEU A 54 -5.45 -1.30 12.43
CA LEU A 54 -5.23 0.11 12.12
C LEU A 54 -5.52 0.42 10.65
N MET A 55 -5.09 -0.45 9.75
CA MET A 55 -5.35 -0.26 8.33
C MET A 55 -6.84 -0.34 8.02
N ARG A 56 -7.53 -1.34 8.56
CA ARG A 56 -8.98 -1.49 8.34
C ARG A 56 -9.75 -0.25 8.81
N ALA A 57 -9.38 0.29 9.96
CA ALA A 57 -9.98 1.53 10.45
C ALA A 57 -9.68 2.70 9.52
N SER A 58 -8.46 2.75 8.98
CA SER A 58 -8.03 3.85 8.11
C SER A 58 -8.71 3.85 6.75
N VAL A 59 -9.16 2.71 6.26
CA VAL A 59 -9.77 2.60 4.92
C VAL A 59 -11.27 2.38 4.97
N GLU A 60 -11.87 2.42 6.15
CA GLU A 60 -13.28 2.14 6.37
C GLU A 60 -14.20 3.00 5.49
N GLU A 61 -13.79 4.24 5.23
CA GLU A 61 -14.57 5.17 4.41
C GLU A 61 -14.57 4.84 2.91
N PHE A 62 -13.71 3.93 2.46
CA PHE A 62 -13.59 3.58 1.04
C PHE A 62 -14.23 2.21 0.79
N PRO A 63 -15.44 2.16 0.22
CA PRO A 63 -16.17 0.89 0.08
C PRO A 63 -15.52 -0.11 -0.87
N ASN A 64 -14.67 0.37 -1.78
CA ASN A 64 -13.98 -0.50 -2.74
C ASN A 64 -12.55 -0.87 -2.33
N VAL A 65 -12.16 -0.55 -1.08
CA VAL A 65 -10.83 -0.87 -0.55
C VAL A 65 -10.97 -1.93 0.53
N GLU A 66 -10.14 -2.96 0.45
CA GLU A 66 -10.10 -4.04 1.42
C GLU A 66 -8.66 -4.27 1.86
N ALA A 67 -8.44 -4.36 3.17
CA ALA A 67 -7.11 -4.61 3.74
C ALA A 67 -7.03 -6.03 4.28
N GLU A 68 -5.90 -6.68 4.03
CA GLU A 68 -5.63 -8.00 4.59
C GLU A 68 -4.13 -8.23 4.72
N LEU A 69 -3.76 -9.22 5.54
CA LEU A 69 -2.38 -9.66 5.62
C LEU A 69 -2.05 -10.45 4.35
N GLY A 70 -0.97 -10.06 3.68
CA GLY A 70 -0.47 -10.79 2.54
C GLY A 70 0.34 -12.00 2.99
N GLY A 71 0.70 -12.84 2.05
CA GLY A 71 1.54 -14.00 2.32
C GLY A 71 2.15 -14.52 1.03
N GLY A 72 3.35 -15.07 1.14
CA GLY A 72 4.07 -15.58 -0.01
C GLY A 72 4.53 -14.47 -0.95
N LEU A 73 4.68 -14.81 -2.22
CA LEU A 73 5.11 -13.86 -3.24
C LEU A 73 4.01 -12.87 -3.58
N LEU A 74 4.37 -11.61 -3.70
CA LEU A 74 3.43 -10.54 -4.04
C LEU A 74 2.73 -10.80 -5.38
N THR A 75 3.47 -11.27 -6.38
CA THR A 75 2.90 -11.55 -7.69
C THR A 75 1.84 -12.65 -7.62
N ASP A 76 2.09 -13.70 -6.85
CA ASP A 76 1.11 -14.78 -6.66
C ASP A 76 -0.15 -14.26 -5.96
N TYR A 77 0.05 -13.45 -4.92
CA TYR A 77 -1.06 -12.83 -4.21
C TYR A 77 -1.92 -11.99 -5.16
N ALA A 78 -1.27 -11.11 -5.92
CA ALA A 78 -1.98 -10.21 -6.83
C ALA A 78 -2.76 -10.99 -7.89
N LEU A 79 -2.16 -12.03 -8.46
CA LEU A 79 -2.83 -12.84 -9.48
C LEU A 79 -4.00 -13.62 -8.90
N ARG A 80 -3.90 -14.11 -7.66
CA ARG A 80 -5.04 -14.77 -6.99
C ARG A 80 -6.20 -13.80 -6.78
N LYS A 81 -5.92 -12.52 -6.61
CA LYS A 81 -6.96 -11.49 -6.47
C LYS A 81 -7.49 -10.98 -7.81
N ASN A 82 -7.01 -11.54 -8.91
CA ASN A 82 -7.35 -11.09 -10.26
C ASN A 82 -6.93 -9.64 -10.51
N ALA A 83 -5.86 -9.19 -9.87
CA ALA A 83 -5.35 -7.85 -10.04
C ALA A 83 -4.55 -7.73 -11.32
N GLN A 84 -4.63 -6.59 -11.96
CA GLN A 84 -3.83 -6.22 -13.13
C GLN A 84 -2.79 -5.15 -12.78
N PHE A 85 -2.91 -4.52 -11.61
CA PHE A 85 -2.10 -3.37 -11.25
C PHE A 85 -1.51 -3.51 -9.85
N LEU A 86 -0.26 -3.03 -9.71
CA LEU A 86 0.34 -2.79 -8.40
C LEU A 86 0.47 -1.28 -8.24
N VAL A 87 0.01 -0.75 -7.10
CA VAL A 87 0.12 0.67 -6.78
C VAL A 87 1.29 0.89 -5.85
N ARG A 88 2.13 1.86 -6.18
CA ARG A 88 3.25 2.27 -5.33
C ARG A 88 3.29 3.79 -5.23
N GLY A 89 3.66 4.30 -4.06
CA GLY A 89 3.85 5.72 -3.86
C GLY A 89 5.32 6.10 -4.05
N VAL A 90 5.58 7.24 -4.67
CA VAL A 90 6.95 7.76 -4.85
C VAL A 90 7.02 9.20 -4.37
N ARG A 91 8.11 9.55 -3.68
CA ARG A 91 8.33 10.87 -3.13
C ARG A 91 9.45 11.64 -3.85
N ASN A 92 10.43 10.92 -4.36
CA ASN A 92 11.65 11.51 -4.92
C ASN A 92 12.26 10.58 -5.96
N SER A 93 13.37 11.02 -6.55
CA SER A 93 14.05 10.25 -7.60
C SER A 93 14.63 8.94 -7.10
N VAL A 94 15.05 8.87 -5.83
CA VAL A 94 15.57 7.63 -5.25
C VAL A 94 14.47 6.58 -5.16
N ASP A 95 13.29 6.97 -4.66
CA ASP A 95 12.12 6.10 -4.63
C ASP A 95 11.75 5.63 -6.04
N PHE A 96 11.75 6.57 -6.99
CA PHE A 96 11.40 6.27 -8.38
C PHE A 96 12.34 5.23 -8.97
N ASP A 97 13.63 5.38 -8.79
CA ASP A 97 14.61 4.44 -9.34
C ASP A 97 14.41 3.04 -8.78
N ALA A 98 14.17 2.93 -7.47
CA ALA A 98 13.92 1.64 -6.82
C ALA A 98 12.63 1.00 -7.34
N GLU A 99 11.55 1.78 -7.43
CA GLU A 99 10.26 1.27 -7.90
C GLU A 99 10.30 0.90 -9.37
N GLN A 100 11.04 1.64 -10.18
CA GLN A 100 11.22 1.30 -11.60
C GLN A 100 11.82 -0.08 -11.76
N GLN A 101 12.87 -0.39 -10.99
CA GLN A 101 13.51 -1.69 -11.06
C GLN A 101 12.58 -2.80 -10.60
N LEU A 102 11.83 -2.57 -9.50
CA LEU A 102 10.87 -3.54 -9.00
C LEU A 102 9.74 -3.78 -10.02
N SER A 103 9.29 -2.72 -10.70
CA SER A 103 8.22 -2.85 -11.68
C SER A 103 8.60 -3.76 -12.84
N LEU A 104 9.86 -3.69 -13.26
CA LEU A 104 10.36 -4.56 -14.32
C LEU A 104 10.41 -6.02 -13.86
N ILE A 105 10.81 -6.26 -12.61
CA ILE A 105 10.84 -7.59 -12.02
C ILE A 105 9.42 -8.18 -11.93
N TYR A 106 8.47 -7.41 -11.39
CA TYR A 106 7.09 -7.88 -11.25
C TYR A 106 6.44 -8.17 -12.61
N ARG A 107 6.73 -7.32 -13.58
CA ARG A 107 6.23 -7.52 -14.94
C ARG A 107 6.77 -8.80 -15.55
N ASP A 108 8.06 -9.05 -15.38
CA ASP A 108 8.71 -10.25 -15.89
C ASP A 108 8.18 -11.50 -15.20
N VAL A 109 8.15 -11.50 -13.87
CA VAL A 109 7.68 -12.65 -13.08
C VAL A 109 6.21 -12.97 -13.35
N SER A 110 5.38 -11.96 -13.59
CA SER A 110 3.96 -12.14 -13.89
C SER A 110 3.68 -12.38 -15.37
N ASP A 111 4.70 -12.47 -16.21
CA ASP A 111 4.59 -12.63 -17.66
C ASP A 111 3.73 -11.52 -18.29
N GLY A 112 3.94 -10.30 -17.83
CA GLY A 112 3.25 -9.11 -18.32
C GLY A 112 1.85 -8.89 -17.75
N ALA A 113 1.40 -9.72 -16.84
CA ALA A 113 0.03 -9.61 -16.30
C ALA A 113 -0.14 -8.44 -15.32
N LEU A 114 0.94 -8.02 -14.66
CA LEU A 114 0.90 -6.95 -13.67
C LEU A 114 1.63 -5.71 -14.17
N GLU A 115 0.96 -4.57 -14.12
CA GLU A 115 1.53 -3.26 -14.43
C GLU A 115 1.63 -2.46 -13.14
N THR A 116 2.77 -1.78 -12.93
CA THR A 116 2.95 -0.93 -11.77
C THR A 116 2.51 0.49 -12.07
N VAL A 117 1.68 1.05 -11.21
CA VAL A 117 1.22 2.43 -11.29
C VAL A 117 1.86 3.21 -10.15
N LEU A 118 2.64 4.24 -10.48
CA LEU A 118 3.30 5.07 -9.49
C LEU A 118 2.46 6.32 -9.24
N LEU A 119 2.12 6.55 -7.98
CA LEU A 119 1.42 7.76 -7.57
C LEU A 119 2.39 8.63 -6.79
N VAL A 120 2.48 9.89 -7.18
CA VAL A 120 3.40 10.84 -6.55
C VAL A 120 2.82 11.28 -5.21
N ALA A 121 3.60 11.09 -4.14
CA ALA A 121 3.18 11.48 -2.80
C ALA A 121 3.06 13.00 -2.69
N GLU A 122 2.03 13.46 -1.96
CA GLU A 122 1.86 14.89 -1.71
C GLU A 122 2.98 15.39 -0.81
N PRO A 123 3.65 16.51 -1.17
CA PRO A 123 4.78 17.02 -0.38
C PRO A 123 4.42 17.29 1.09
N LYS A 124 3.19 17.70 1.35
CA LYS A 124 2.73 18.02 2.72
C LYS A 124 2.73 16.80 3.64
N PHE A 125 2.78 15.57 3.11
CA PHE A 125 2.78 14.34 3.92
C PHE A 125 4.16 13.71 4.04
N GLN A 126 5.17 14.24 3.37
CA GLN A 126 6.47 13.57 3.30
C GLN A 126 7.23 13.52 4.63
N HIS A 127 6.95 14.46 5.53
CA HIS A 127 7.66 14.57 6.80
C HIS A 127 6.84 14.09 8.00
N ILE A 128 5.66 13.52 7.75
CA ILE A 128 4.80 13.05 8.83
C ILE A 128 5.21 11.64 9.21
N SER A 129 5.59 11.48 10.49
CA SER A 129 5.97 10.18 11.02
C SER A 129 4.73 9.32 11.27
N SER A 130 4.94 8.01 11.37
CA SER A 130 3.87 7.06 11.65
C SER A 130 3.19 7.31 12.99
N THR A 131 3.90 7.90 13.96
CA THR A 131 3.36 8.18 15.29
C THR A 131 2.41 9.36 15.33
N THR A 132 2.38 10.19 14.27
CA THR A 132 1.51 11.37 14.23
C THR A 132 0.17 11.13 13.56
N VAL A 133 -0.07 9.95 13.00
CA VAL A 133 -1.29 9.66 12.25
C VAL A 133 -2.54 9.89 13.08
N SER A 134 -2.62 9.25 14.27
CA SER A 134 -3.78 9.37 15.14
C SER A 134 -4.04 10.82 15.57
N TYR A 135 -2.98 11.55 15.93
CA TYR A 135 -3.09 12.93 16.36
C TYR A 135 -3.59 13.81 15.22
N THR A 136 -2.99 13.69 14.04
CA THR A 136 -3.36 14.48 12.86
C THR A 136 -4.78 14.16 12.42
N HIS A 137 -5.16 12.89 12.45
CA HIS A 137 -6.50 12.46 12.09
C HIS A 137 -7.55 13.07 13.03
N LEU A 138 -7.31 13.04 14.33
CA LEU A 138 -8.22 13.63 15.31
C LEU A 138 -8.35 15.14 15.12
N ARG A 139 -7.30 15.83 14.73
CA ARG A 139 -7.34 17.28 14.49
C ARG A 139 -8.04 17.65 13.19
N ALA A 140 -8.05 16.76 12.20
CA ALA A 140 -8.71 17.00 10.93
C ALA A 140 -10.23 16.90 11.04
N HIS A 141 -10.69 16.29 12.10
CA HIS A 141 -12.11 16.13 12.41
C HIS A 141 -12.53 16.95 13.61
#